data_6d963d525808a068fde1f2bf147529a0
#
_entry.id   6d963d525808a068fde1f2bf147529a0
#
_cell.length_a   1.000
_cell.length_b   1.000
_cell.length_c   1.000
_cell.angle_alpha   90.00
_cell.angle_beta   90.00
_cell.angle_gamma   90.00
#
_symmetry.space_group_name_H-M   'P 1'
#
loop_
_entity.id
_entity.type
_entity.pdbx_description
1 polymer ?
#
loop_
_entity_poly.entity_id
_entity_poly.type
_entity_poly.pdbx_seq_one_letter_code
_entity_poly.pdbx_strand_id
1 'polypeptide(L)'
;CILLSILYSGLSLLRIKSYKRQVTNYSADIYRMSLDWLSFIIIFRVLLQTLPIAGLILGIELFNKLGFIWTFTTLPAVFTQIVLCLNILSENYVIIEPITAKEKEMTTSGNYAQLERQRVEKYLENEKPYLNPEFKITDMAKDLFSNRTYISAFINREYGMNFNRFINNYRLKEVERLQSEAIQRKQKISSTEIVIHAGFSNYRSYFRAKKMAKNDPVSID
;
A
#
# COMPACT_ATOMS: atom_id res chain seq x y z
N CYS A 1 -22.96 14.64 19.76
CA CYS A 1 -21.94 14.86 18.73
C CYS A 1 -20.64 14.06 18.95
N ILE A 2 -20.05 14.01 20.17
CA ILE A 2 -18.75 13.36 20.44
C ILE A 2 -18.82 11.85 20.22
N LEU A 3 -19.85 11.16 20.76
CA LEU A 3 -20.04 9.72 20.57
C LEU A 3 -20.13 9.31 19.10
N LEU A 4 -20.87 10.08 18.30
CA LEU A 4 -20.97 9.88 16.85
C LEU A 4 -19.62 10.06 16.14
N SER A 5 -18.82 11.04 16.55
CA SER A 5 -17.48 11.28 15.99
C SER A 5 -16.53 10.13 16.31
N ILE A 6 -16.55 9.61 17.53
CA ILE A 6 -15.73 8.45 17.94
C ILE A 6 -16.16 7.20 17.16
N LEU A 7 -17.46 6.95 17.05
CA LEU A 7 -18.01 5.82 16.28
C LEU A 7 -17.56 5.88 14.81
N TYR A 8 -17.74 7.06 14.17
CA TYR A 8 -17.34 7.27 12.78
C TYR A 8 -15.84 7.11 12.56
N SER A 9 -15.02 7.61 13.49
CA SER A 9 -13.57 7.44 13.46
C SER A 9 -13.15 5.99 13.57
N GLY A 10 -13.80 5.21 14.45
CA GLY A 10 -13.59 3.77 14.57
C GLY A 10 -13.92 3.01 13.28
N LEU A 11 -15.08 3.30 12.68
CA LEU A 11 -15.48 2.72 11.39
C LEU A 11 -14.51 3.09 10.26
N SER A 12 -14.00 4.33 10.25
CA SER A 12 -13.01 4.77 9.27
C SER A 12 -11.69 4.02 9.39
N LEU A 13 -11.21 3.78 10.61
CA LEU A 13 -10.00 2.97 10.85
C LEU A 13 -10.17 1.51 10.40
N LEU A 14 -11.34 0.93 10.63
CA LEU A 14 -11.66 -0.42 10.12
C LEU A 14 -11.66 -0.47 8.59
N ARG A 15 -12.22 0.55 7.93
CA ARG A 15 -12.17 0.67 6.46
C ARG A 15 -10.75 0.80 5.93
N ILE A 16 -9.89 1.60 6.58
CA ILE A 16 -8.48 1.73 6.20
C ILE A 16 -7.76 0.37 6.32
N LYS A 17 -8.04 -0.40 7.36
CA LYS A 17 -7.49 -1.76 7.53
C LYS A 17 -7.92 -2.70 6.40
N SER A 18 -9.20 -2.64 6.00
CA SER A 18 -9.72 -3.41 4.86
C SER A 18 -9.07 -2.97 3.54
N TYR A 19 -8.95 -1.66 3.32
CA TYR A 19 -8.27 -1.08 2.17
C TYR A 19 -6.81 -1.57 2.05
N LYS A 20 -6.05 -1.58 3.14
CA LYS A 20 -4.68 -2.10 3.15
C LYS A 20 -4.58 -3.54 2.66
N ARG A 21 -5.52 -4.41 3.03
CA ARG A 21 -5.57 -5.79 2.52
C ARG A 21 -5.79 -5.83 1.02
N GLN A 22 -6.63 -4.96 0.49
CA GLN A 22 -6.93 -4.92 -0.95
C GLN A 22 -5.73 -4.37 -1.74
N VAL A 23 -5.04 -3.34 -1.24
CA VAL A 23 -3.84 -2.78 -1.88
C VAL A 23 -2.72 -3.80 -2.00
N THR A 24 -2.52 -4.69 -1.03
CA THR A 24 -1.50 -5.75 -1.12
C THR A 24 -1.73 -6.72 -2.28
N ASN A 25 -2.99 -6.89 -2.68
CA ASN A 25 -3.36 -7.72 -3.83
C ASN A 25 -3.40 -6.93 -5.15
N TYR A 26 -3.30 -5.60 -5.09
CA TYR A 26 -3.47 -4.74 -6.26
C TYR A 26 -2.15 -4.19 -6.80
N SER A 27 -1.23 -3.78 -5.93
CA SER A 27 0.00 -3.08 -6.33
C SER A 27 1.25 -3.73 -5.75
N ALA A 28 2.33 -3.65 -6.53
CA ALA A 28 3.66 -4.06 -6.10
C ALA A 28 4.29 -3.06 -5.11
N ASP A 29 3.87 -1.79 -5.09
CA ASP A 29 4.33 -0.78 -4.14
C ASP A 29 3.23 -0.35 -3.16
N ILE A 30 3.16 -1.03 -2.02
CA ILE A 30 2.22 -0.72 -0.94
C ILE A 30 2.58 0.59 -0.23
N TYR A 31 3.86 0.93 -0.18
CA TYR A 31 4.32 2.07 0.63
C TYR A 31 3.75 3.39 0.13
N ARG A 32 3.79 3.60 -1.18
CA ARG A 32 3.28 4.81 -1.84
C ARG A 32 1.75 4.92 -1.76
N MET A 33 1.07 3.77 -1.56
CA MET A 33 -0.39 3.65 -1.56
C MET A 33 -0.98 3.43 -0.18
N SER A 34 -0.15 3.40 0.89
CA SER A 34 -0.65 3.20 2.25
C SER A 34 -1.33 4.47 2.77
N LEU A 35 -2.53 4.32 3.32
CA LEU A 35 -3.26 5.39 4.00
C LEU A 35 -2.82 5.53 5.47
N ASP A 36 -1.53 5.27 5.78
CA ASP A 36 -1.00 5.38 7.15
C ASP A 36 -1.10 6.81 7.69
N TRP A 37 -0.82 7.80 6.84
CA TRP A 37 -0.97 9.21 7.15
C TRP A 37 -2.42 9.57 7.55
N LEU A 38 -3.42 8.96 6.88
CA LEU A 38 -4.83 9.20 7.19
C LEU A 38 -5.22 8.58 8.54
N SER A 39 -4.70 7.38 8.84
CA SER A 39 -4.88 6.75 10.16
C SER A 39 -4.32 7.62 11.28
N PHE A 40 -3.14 8.22 11.07
CA PHE A 40 -2.53 9.14 12.01
C PHE A 40 -3.39 10.38 12.24
N ILE A 41 -3.91 11.00 11.19
CA ILE A 41 -4.81 12.17 11.29
C ILE A 41 -6.07 11.83 12.07
N ILE A 42 -6.71 10.67 11.81
CA ILE A 42 -7.92 10.25 12.50
C ILE A 42 -7.66 10.05 13.99
N ILE A 43 -6.58 9.35 14.35
CA ILE A 43 -6.21 9.11 15.76
C ILE A 43 -5.92 10.43 16.46
N PHE A 44 -5.13 11.30 15.84
CA PHE A 44 -4.80 12.63 16.39
C PHE A 44 -6.04 13.48 16.62
N ARG A 45 -6.99 13.48 15.68
CA ARG A 45 -8.26 14.20 15.81
C ARG A 45 -9.12 13.65 16.96
N VAL A 46 -9.20 12.34 17.13
CA VAL A 46 -9.91 11.72 18.27
C VAL A 46 -9.28 12.14 19.60
N LEU A 47 -7.96 12.16 19.69
CA LEU A 47 -7.23 12.55 20.88
C LEU A 47 -7.50 14.02 21.23
N LEU A 48 -7.53 14.92 20.25
CA LEU A 48 -7.87 16.32 20.46
C LEU A 48 -9.31 16.56 20.96
N GLN A 49 -10.26 15.69 20.58
CA GLN A 49 -11.64 15.76 21.02
C GLN A 49 -11.82 15.40 22.51
N THR A 50 -10.84 14.79 23.15
CA THR A 50 -10.88 14.48 24.59
C THR A 50 -10.58 15.71 25.45
N LEU A 51 -9.91 16.74 24.94
CA LEU A 51 -9.55 17.95 25.68
C LEU A 51 -10.77 18.73 26.21
N PRO A 52 -11.85 18.98 25.43
CA PRO A 52 -13.05 19.62 25.94
C PRO A 52 -13.75 18.81 27.03
N ILE A 53 -13.69 17.48 26.96
CA ILE A 53 -14.27 16.59 27.99
C ILE A 53 -13.49 16.72 29.30
N ALA A 54 -12.16 16.75 29.24
CA ALA A 54 -11.30 16.99 30.39
C ALA A 54 -11.60 18.35 31.04
N GLY A 55 -11.84 19.39 30.23
CA GLY A 55 -12.24 20.70 30.71
C GLY A 55 -13.58 20.71 31.47
N LEU A 56 -14.55 19.92 31.01
CA LEU A 56 -15.85 19.74 31.72
C LEU A 56 -15.69 19.06 33.07
N ILE A 57 -14.76 18.10 33.19
CA ILE A 57 -14.49 17.35 34.44
C ILE A 57 -13.71 18.23 35.43
N LEU A 58 -12.74 19.01 34.95
CA LEU A 58 -11.85 19.86 35.78
C LEU A 58 -12.50 21.18 36.24
N GLY A 59 -13.66 21.55 35.68
CA GLY A 59 -14.43 22.73 36.00
C GLY A 59 -14.29 23.85 34.95
N ILE A 60 -15.44 24.42 34.57
CA ILE A 60 -15.57 25.42 33.51
C ILE A 60 -14.82 26.74 33.85
N GLU A 61 -14.68 27.09 35.12
CA GLU A 61 -13.98 28.32 35.54
C GLU A 61 -12.49 28.29 35.22
N LEU A 62 -11.83 27.16 35.46
CA LEU A 62 -10.42 26.96 35.11
C LEU A 62 -10.23 27.01 33.60
N PHE A 63 -11.16 26.43 32.86
CA PHE A 63 -11.14 26.37 31.40
C PHE A 63 -11.35 27.75 30.75
N ASN A 64 -12.24 28.59 31.33
CA ASN A 64 -12.48 29.96 30.84
C ASN A 64 -11.31 30.90 31.14
N LYS A 65 -10.62 30.74 32.27
CA LYS A 65 -9.39 31.50 32.60
C LYS A 65 -8.24 31.20 31.63
N LEU A 66 -8.23 30.01 31.06
CA LEU A 66 -7.26 29.56 30.07
C LEU A 66 -7.81 29.71 28.64
N GLY A 67 -8.41 30.80 28.28
CA GLY A 67 -9.08 31.06 26.99
C GLY A 67 -8.23 30.69 25.76
N PHE A 68 -6.89 30.66 25.89
CA PHE A 68 -5.99 30.18 24.85
C PHE A 68 -6.13 28.68 24.55
N ILE A 69 -6.75 27.90 25.45
CA ILE A 69 -6.99 26.45 25.20
C ILE A 69 -7.91 26.25 23.99
N TRP A 70 -8.85 27.17 23.75
CA TRP A 70 -9.69 27.14 22.56
C TRP A 70 -8.88 27.26 21.27
N THR A 71 -7.82 28.07 21.29
CA THR A 71 -6.91 28.20 20.15
C THR A 71 -6.10 26.91 19.92
N PHE A 72 -5.72 26.21 20.98
CA PHE A 72 -5.04 24.92 20.90
C PHE A 72 -5.89 23.77 20.34
N THR A 73 -7.22 23.88 20.40
CA THR A 73 -8.13 22.90 19.81
C THR A 73 -8.47 23.23 18.35
N THR A 74 -8.56 24.49 17.99
CA THR A 74 -8.94 24.94 16.63
C THR A 74 -7.78 24.90 15.65
N LEU A 75 -6.59 25.38 16.03
CA LEU A 75 -5.41 25.39 15.16
C LEU A 75 -5.00 24.00 14.65
N PRO A 76 -4.90 22.96 15.51
CA PRO A 76 -4.62 21.61 15.01
C PRO A 76 -5.72 21.06 14.10
N ALA A 77 -6.98 21.43 14.30
CA ALA A 77 -8.07 21.02 13.41
C ALA A 77 -7.90 21.62 12.01
N VAL A 78 -7.56 22.89 11.91
CA VAL A 78 -7.26 23.55 10.62
C VAL A 78 -6.02 22.93 9.98
N PHE A 79 -4.96 22.70 10.77
CA PHE A 79 -3.74 22.07 10.27
C PHE A 79 -4.00 20.67 9.70
N THR A 80 -4.77 19.83 10.40
CA THR A 80 -5.13 18.50 9.89
C THR A 80 -5.94 18.56 8.61
N GLN A 81 -6.80 19.57 8.45
CA GLN A 81 -7.56 19.79 7.21
C GLN A 81 -6.64 20.17 6.04
N ILE A 82 -5.66 21.05 6.28
CA ILE A 82 -4.66 21.43 5.26
C ILE A 82 -3.83 20.21 4.84
N VAL A 83 -3.33 19.43 5.80
CA VAL A 83 -2.56 18.20 5.51
C VAL A 83 -3.39 17.22 4.70
N LEU A 84 -4.68 17.05 5.02
CA LEU A 84 -5.59 16.20 4.28
C LEU A 84 -5.75 16.68 2.83
N CYS A 85 -5.99 17.98 2.63
CA CYS A 85 -6.09 18.56 1.28
C CYS A 85 -4.81 18.38 0.47
N LEU A 86 -3.64 18.63 1.06
CA LEU A 86 -2.35 18.47 0.39
C LEU A 86 -2.10 17.01 -0.02
N ASN A 87 -2.46 16.03 0.83
CA ASN A 87 -2.31 14.62 0.50
C ASN A 87 -3.29 14.15 -0.58
N ILE A 88 -4.50 14.71 -0.64
CA ILE A 88 -5.47 14.45 -1.71
C ILE A 88 -4.95 15.03 -3.03
N LEU A 89 -4.47 16.27 -3.03
CA LEU A 89 -3.93 16.94 -4.22
C LEU A 89 -2.66 16.28 -4.75
N SER A 90 -1.85 15.67 -3.88
CA SER A 90 -0.63 14.95 -4.29
C SER A 90 -0.89 13.51 -4.76
N GLU A 91 -2.15 13.11 -4.91
CA GLU A 91 -2.57 11.78 -5.40
C GLU A 91 -1.91 10.60 -4.64
N ASN A 92 -1.60 10.77 -3.37
CA ASN A 92 -1.00 9.74 -2.50
C ASN A 92 -1.99 8.63 -2.11
N TYR A 93 -2.93 8.31 -2.99
CA TYR A 93 -3.90 7.23 -2.80
C TYR A 93 -4.26 6.61 -4.16
N VAL A 94 -4.69 5.37 -4.14
CA VAL A 94 -5.20 4.67 -5.32
C VAL A 94 -6.67 4.36 -5.12
N ILE A 95 -7.46 4.75 -6.09
CA ILE A 95 -8.84 4.30 -6.19
C ILE A 95 -8.79 2.86 -6.69
N ILE A 96 -9.06 1.89 -5.80
CA ILE A 96 -9.25 0.51 -6.20
C ILE A 96 -10.62 0.44 -6.85
N GLU A 97 -10.65 0.34 -8.17
CA GLU A 97 -11.90 0.16 -8.90
C GLU A 97 -12.63 -1.08 -8.39
N PRO A 98 -13.92 -0.98 -8.08
CA PRO A 98 -14.71 -2.15 -7.72
C PRO A 98 -14.71 -3.12 -8.90
N ILE A 99 -14.70 -4.42 -8.61
CA ILE A 99 -14.81 -5.46 -9.64
C ILE A 99 -16.09 -5.20 -10.42
N THR A 100 -15.95 -4.88 -11.72
CA THR A 100 -17.11 -4.61 -12.57
C THR A 100 -17.94 -5.88 -12.72
N ALA A 101 -19.26 -5.72 -12.93
CA ALA A 101 -20.17 -6.85 -13.18
C ALA A 101 -19.65 -7.72 -14.36
N LYS A 102 -19.06 -7.08 -15.35
CA LYS A 102 -18.43 -7.72 -16.51
C LYS A 102 -17.22 -8.60 -16.13
N GLU A 103 -16.36 -8.16 -15.22
CA GLU A 103 -15.25 -8.97 -14.68
C GLU A 103 -15.76 -10.17 -13.88
N LYS A 104 -16.89 -10.00 -13.17
CA LYS A 104 -17.53 -11.07 -12.40
C LYS A 104 -18.20 -12.11 -13.29
N GLU A 105 -18.85 -11.70 -14.38
CA GLU A 105 -19.41 -12.59 -15.40
C GLU A 105 -18.32 -13.33 -16.16
N MET A 106 -17.23 -12.66 -16.51
CA MET A 106 -16.08 -13.26 -17.15
C MET A 106 -15.40 -14.32 -16.27
N THR A 107 -15.37 -14.17 -14.93
CA THR A 107 -14.85 -15.21 -13.98
C THR A 107 -15.75 -16.44 -13.94
N THR A 108 -17.05 -16.29 -14.20
CA THR A 108 -18.02 -17.41 -14.20
C THR A 108 -18.07 -18.13 -15.54
N SER A 109 -17.68 -17.50 -16.61
CA SER A 109 -17.81 -17.98 -17.99
C SER A 109 -16.72 -18.95 -18.48
N GLY A 110 -15.81 -19.44 -17.64
CA GLY A 110 -14.88 -20.55 -17.97
C GLY A 110 -13.94 -20.35 -19.17
N ASN A 111 -14.01 -19.23 -19.86
CA ASN A 111 -13.34 -18.96 -21.15
C ASN A 111 -11.94 -18.33 -21.03
N TYR A 112 -11.34 -18.30 -19.83
CA TYR A 112 -9.95 -17.90 -19.72
C TYR A 112 -9.05 -19.10 -20.03
N ALA A 113 -8.20 -18.92 -21.05
CA ALA A 113 -7.09 -19.80 -21.28
C ALA A 113 -6.39 -20.09 -19.95
N GLN A 114 -6.33 -21.35 -19.56
CA GLN A 114 -5.69 -21.79 -18.32
C GLN A 114 -4.31 -21.14 -18.26
N LEU A 115 -4.12 -20.21 -17.29
CA LEU A 115 -2.83 -19.56 -17.10
C LEU A 115 -1.86 -20.64 -16.65
N GLU A 116 -0.97 -21.02 -17.54
CA GLU A 116 0.10 -21.95 -17.22
C GLU A 116 1.20 -21.19 -16.46
N ARG A 117 1.74 -21.83 -15.42
CA ARG A 117 2.86 -21.29 -14.64
C ARG A 117 3.99 -20.81 -15.56
N GLN A 118 4.35 -21.62 -16.56
CA GLN A 118 5.37 -21.30 -17.55
C GLN A 118 5.09 -19.98 -18.31
N ARG A 119 3.83 -19.71 -18.64
CA ARG A 119 3.45 -18.48 -19.37
C ARG A 119 3.68 -17.23 -18.51
N VAL A 120 3.33 -17.31 -17.23
CA VAL A 120 3.53 -16.21 -16.27
C VAL A 120 5.02 -15.96 -16.02
N GLU A 121 5.79 -17.02 -15.80
CA GLU A 121 7.24 -16.96 -15.60
C GLU A 121 7.95 -16.38 -16.82
N LYS A 122 7.66 -16.88 -18.02
CA LYS A 122 8.21 -16.39 -19.28
C LYS A 122 7.88 -14.91 -19.52
N TYR A 123 6.66 -14.46 -19.19
CA TYR A 123 6.29 -13.06 -19.28
C TYR A 123 7.13 -12.19 -18.34
N LEU A 124 7.29 -12.60 -17.08
CA LEU A 124 8.07 -11.85 -16.09
C LEU A 124 9.57 -11.84 -16.42
N GLU A 125 10.12 -12.92 -16.99
CA GLU A 125 11.53 -13.00 -17.39
C GLU A 125 11.84 -12.17 -18.63
N ASN A 126 10.99 -12.22 -19.66
CA ASN A 126 11.24 -11.56 -20.92
C ASN A 126 10.93 -10.07 -20.87
N GLU A 127 9.75 -9.69 -20.38
CA GLU A 127 9.28 -8.30 -20.38
C GLU A 127 9.75 -7.53 -19.15
N LYS A 128 10.11 -8.24 -18.05
CA LYS A 128 10.56 -7.67 -16.77
C LYS A 128 9.68 -6.52 -16.26
N PRO A 129 8.35 -6.64 -16.30
CA PRO A 129 7.45 -5.54 -15.93
C PRO A 129 7.59 -5.14 -14.46
N TYR A 130 8.15 -6.02 -13.63
CA TYR A 130 8.45 -5.77 -12.22
C TYR A 130 9.49 -4.65 -12.00
N LEU A 131 10.25 -4.28 -13.03
CA LEU A 131 11.18 -3.14 -12.97
C LEU A 131 10.45 -1.79 -12.93
N ASN A 132 9.18 -1.74 -13.36
CA ASN A 132 8.35 -0.57 -13.18
C ASN A 132 7.84 -0.51 -11.72
N PRO A 133 8.21 0.52 -10.92
CA PRO A 133 7.75 0.65 -9.53
C PRO A 133 6.22 0.79 -9.42
N GLU A 134 5.54 1.26 -10.45
CA GLU A 134 4.08 1.46 -10.50
C GLU A 134 3.30 0.25 -11.04
N PHE A 135 3.98 -0.87 -11.33
CA PHE A 135 3.37 -2.06 -11.89
C PHE A 135 2.23 -2.61 -11.02
N LYS A 136 1.08 -2.83 -11.63
CA LYS A 136 -0.16 -3.26 -10.98
C LYS A 136 -0.63 -4.60 -11.53
N ILE A 137 -1.47 -5.28 -10.75
CA ILE A 137 -2.09 -6.54 -11.18
C ILE A 137 -2.98 -6.36 -12.41
N THR A 138 -3.57 -5.15 -12.60
CA THR A 138 -4.35 -4.81 -13.79
C THR A 138 -3.52 -4.79 -15.07
N ASP A 139 -2.27 -4.35 -14.97
CA ASP A 139 -1.34 -4.31 -16.09
C ASP A 139 -0.97 -5.74 -16.49
N MET A 140 -0.61 -6.57 -15.51
CA MET A 140 -0.35 -8.00 -15.72
C MET A 140 -1.56 -8.74 -16.31
N ALA A 141 -2.77 -8.42 -15.83
CA ALA A 141 -3.99 -9.03 -16.33
C ALA A 141 -4.25 -8.65 -17.81
N LYS A 142 -4.00 -7.39 -18.17
CA LYS A 142 -4.10 -6.91 -19.56
C LYS A 142 -3.12 -7.62 -20.48
N ASP A 143 -1.85 -7.68 -20.09
CA ASP A 143 -0.77 -8.27 -20.90
C ASP A 143 -0.94 -9.78 -21.07
N LEU A 144 -1.47 -10.46 -20.07
CA LEU A 144 -1.77 -11.89 -20.09
C LEU A 144 -3.18 -12.22 -20.61
N PHE A 145 -3.93 -11.23 -21.14
CA PHE A 145 -5.30 -11.40 -21.64
C PHE A 145 -6.21 -12.09 -20.61
N SER A 146 -6.14 -11.63 -19.35
CA SER A 146 -6.86 -12.20 -18.22
C SER A 146 -7.56 -11.10 -17.40
N ASN A 147 -8.05 -11.41 -16.24
CA ASN A 147 -8.60 -10.43 -15.31
C ASN A 147 -7.87 -10.44 -13.95
N ARG A 148 -8.00 -9.34 -13.22
CA ARG A 148 -7.37 -9.13 -11.92
C ARG A 148 -7.69 -10.25 -10.90
N THR A 149 -8.94 -10.69 -10.85
CA THR A 149 -9.39 -11.69 -9.88
C THR A 149 -8.75 -13.04 -10.18
N TYR A 150 -8.67 -13.40 -11.46
CA TYR A 150 -8.06 -14.65 -11.89
C TYR A 150 -6.53 -14.66 -11.63
N ILE A 151 -5.83 -13.56 -11.98
CA ILE A 151 -4.39 -13.42 -11.70
C ILE A 151 -4.12 -13.50 -10.19
N SER A 152 -4.92 -12.83 -9.36
CA SER A 152 -4.77 -12.89 -7.90
C SER A 152 -4.99 -14.31 -7.36
N ALA A 153 -6.03 -15.00 -7.83
CA ALA A 153 -6.33 -16.38 -7.44
C ALA A 153 -5.22 -17.35 -7.91
N PHE A 154 -4.72 -17.17 -9.13
CA PHE A 154 -3.62 -17.94 -9.69
C PHE A 154 -2.35 -17.81 -8.84
N ILE A 155 -1.91 -16.56 -8.56
CA ILE A 155 -0.71 -16.30 -7.76
C ILE A 155 -0.85 -16.92 -6.36
N ASN A 156 -2.01 -16.77 -5.71
CA ASN A 156 -2.25 -17.36 -4.40
C ASN A 156 -2.21 -18.90 -4.43
N ARG A 157 -2.77 -19.52 -5.47
CA ARG A 157 -2.82 -20.97 -5.61
C ARG A 157 -1.46 -21.57 -5.92
N GLU A 158 -0.76 -21.02 -6.92
CA GLU A 158 0.50 -21.58 -7.43
C GLU A 158 1.72 -21.24 -6.56
N TYR A 159 1.73 -20.06 -5.95
CA TYR A 159 2.89 -19.54 -5.21
C TYR A 159 2.61 -19.28 -3.72
N GLY A 160 1.38 -19.46 -3.24
CA GLY A 160 1.02 -19.28 -1.83
C GLY A 160 1.16 -17.84 -1.30
N MET A 161 1.19 -16.84 -2.19
CA MET A 161 1.44 -15.44 -1.82
C MET A 161 0.54 -14.45 -2.55
N ASN A 162 0.47 -13.21 -2.07
CA ASN A 162 -0.24 -12.15 -2.76
C ASN A 162 0.61 -11.51 -3.87
N PHE A 163 -0.03 -10.74 -4.76
CA PHE A 163 0.62 -10.08 -5.90
C PHE A 163 1.83 -9.22 -5.50
N ASN A 164 1.70 -8.42 -4.44
CA ASN A 164 2.80 -7.57 -3.98
C ASN A 164 4.04 -8.39 -3.61
N ARG A 165 3.86 -9.44 -2.82
CA ARG A 165 4.95 -10.33 -2.40
C ARG A 165 5.56 -11.06 -3.59
N PHE A 166 4.73 -11.52 -4.51
CA PHE A 166 5.14 -12.19 -5.74
C PHE A 166 6.07 -11.31 -6.58
N ILE A 167 5.66 -10.08 -6.89
CA ILE A 167 6.47 -9.14 -7.66
C ILE A 167 7.74 -8.72 -6.90
N ASN A 168 7.63 -8.48 -5.60
CA ASN A 168 8.80 -8.10 -4.79
C ASN A 168 9.86 -9.21 -4.71
N ASN A 169 9.49 -10.49 -4.81
CA ASN A 169 10.47 -11.57 -4.90
C ASN A 169 11.29 -11.49 -6.20
N TYR A 170 10.68 -11.18 -7.35
CA TYR A 170 11.41 -10.93 -8.60
C TYR A 170 12.34 -9.72 -8.48
N ARG A 171 11.88 -8.64 -7.86
CA ARG A 171 12.71 -7.44 -7.61
C ARG A 171 13.90 -7.74 -6.69
N LEU A 172 13.72 -8.58 -5.67
CA LEU A 172 14.82 -8.99 -4.78
C LEU A 172 15.86 -9.82 -5.52
N LYS A 173 15.45 -10.79 -6.36
CA LYS A 173 16.34 -11.55 -7.24
C LYS A 173 17.12 -10.61 -8.19
N GLU A 174 16.46 -9.58 -8.72
CA GLU A 174 17.11 -8.59 -9.60
C GLU A 174 18.11 -7.71 -8.84
N VAL A 175 17.83 -7.33 -7.58
CA VAL A 175 18.83 -6.64 -6.74
C VAL A 175 20.09 -7.49 -6.58
N GLU A 176 19.95 -8.78 -6.28
CA GLU A 176 21.07 -9.71 -6.12
C GLU A 176 21.86 -9.87 -7.42
N ARG A 177 21.17 -9.97 -8.56
CA ARG A 177 21.80 -10.01 -9.89
C ARG A 177 22.60 -8.76 -10.18
N LEU A 178 22.01 -7.58 -9.98
CA LEU A 178 22.67 -6.29 -10.22
C LEU A 178 23.86 -6.06 -9.28
N GLN A 179 23.76 -6.49 -8.01
CA GLN A 179 24.88 -6.42 -7.06
C GLN A 179 26.06 -7.30 -7.51
N SER A 180 25.77 -8.53 -7.93
CA SER A 180 26.78 -9.47 -8.42
C SER A 180 27.48 -8.93 -9.69
N GLU A 181 26.69 -8.35 -10.60
CA GLU A 181 27.21 -7.75 -11.83
C GLU A 181 28.09 -6.52 -11.55
N ALA A 182 27.70 -5.66 -10.62
CA ALA A 182 28.48 -4.48 -10.22
C ALA A 182 29.85 -4.89 -9.60
N ILE A 183 29.86 -5.95 -8.78
CA ILE A 183 31.08 -6.49 -8.18
C ILE A 183 32.00 -7.05 -9.27
N GLN A 184 31.47 -7.83 -10.21
CA GLN A 184 32.27 -8.41 -11.32
C GLN A 184 32.87 -7.32 -12.21
N ARG A 185 32.11 -6.26 -12.48
CA ARG A 185 32.57 -5.13 -13.32
C ARG A 185 33.38 -4.09 -12.55
N LYS A 186 33.63 -4.29 -11.25
CA LYS A 186 34.30 -3.34 -10.35
C LYS A 186 33.71 -1.92 -10.41
N GLN A 187 32.39 -1.83 -10.64
CA GLN A 187 31.69 -0.56 -10.71
C GLN A 187 31.29 -0.11 -9.31
N LYS A 188 31.51 1.16 -8.98
CA LYS A 188 31.01 1.80 -7.75
C LYS A 188 29.58 2.30 -7.99
N ILE A 189 28.60 1.41 -7.83
CA ILE A 189 27.18 1.78 -7.88
C ILE A 189 26.64 1.85 -6.46
N SER A 190 25.86 2.88 -6.15
CA SER A 190 25.21 3.02 -4.84
C SER A 190 24.19 1.91 -4.62
N SER A 191 24.10 1.38 -3.40
CA SER A 191 23.06 0.40 -3.03
C SER A 191 21.63 0.94 -3.28
N THR A 192 21.42 2.25 -3.13
CA THR A 192 20.13 2.88 -3.42
C THR A 192 19.82 2.87 -4.91
N GLU A 193 20.81 3.12 -5.74
CA GLU A 193 20.68 3.09 -7.20
C GLU A 193 20.34 1.69 -7.71
N ILE A 194 21.03 0.67 -7.23
CA ILE A 194 20.73 -0.74 -7.54
C ILE A 194 19.28 -1.08 -7.19
N VAL A 195 18.81 -0.66 -6.02
CA VAL A 195 17.46 -0.91 -5.55
C VAL A 195 16.40 -0.24 -6.45
N ILE A 196 16.64 0.99 -6.89
CA ILE A 196 15.76 1.70 -7.83
C ILE A 196 15.75 1.02 -9.19
N HIS A 197 16.90 0.64 -9.72
CA HIS A 197 17.01 -0.09 -11.00
C HIS A 197 16.33 -1.46 -10.95
N ALA A 198 16.25 -2.09 -9.79
CA ALA A 198 15.50 -3.33 -9.60
C ALA A 198 13.97 -3.13 -9.47
N GLY A 199 13.46 -1.90 -9.64
CA GLY A 199 12.03 -1.58 -9.67
C GLY A 199 11.40 -1.22 -8.33
N PHE A 200 12.20 -1.02 -7.26
CA PHE A 200 11.67 -0.48 -6.02
C PHE A 200 11.55 1.06 -6.10
N SER A 201 10.47 1.62 -5.58
CA SER A 201 10.26 3.07 -5.55
C SER A 201 11.23 3.80 -4.61
N ASN A 202 11.74 3.12 -3.57
CA ASN A 202 12.70 3.64 -2.60
C ASN A 202 13.35 2.52 -1.78
N TYR A 203 14.43 2.86 -1.06
CA TYR A 203 15.19 1.91 -0.24
C TYR A 203 14.35 1.31 0.92
N ARG A 204 13.35 2.05 1.43
CA ARG A 204 12.48 1.57 2.52
C ARG A 204 11.56 0.43 2.05
N SER A 205 11.00 0.53 0.83
CA SER A 205 10.18 -0.55 0.26
C SER A 205 10.99 -1.82 0.01
N TYR A 206 12.23 -1.70 -0.48
CA TYR A 206 13.17 -2.82 -0.57
C TYR A 206 13.45 -3.48 0.78
N PHE A 207 13.78 -2.68 1.80
CA PHE A 207 14.11 -3.21 3.13
C PHE A 207 12.93 -3.98 3.74
N ARG A 208 11.70 -3.50 3.55
CA ARG A 208 10.48 -4.20 3.99
C ARG A 208 10.28 -5.52 3.23
N ALA A 209 10.44 -5.50 1.91
CA ALA A 209 10.34 -6.71 1.10
C ALA A 209 11.37 -7.77 1.53
N LYS A 210 12.62 -7.36 1.74
CA LYS A 210 13.70 -8.22 2.22
C LYS A 210 13.41 -8.81 3.62
N LYS A 211 12.87 -7.98 4.54
CA LYS A 211 12.48 -8.45 5.86
C LYS A 211 11.34 -9.48 5.80
N MET A 212 10.34 -9.25 4.93
CA MET A 212 9.23 -10.18 4.74
C MET A 212 9.69 -11.50 4.13
N ALA A 213 10.56 -11.47 3.13
CA ALA A 213 11.14 -12.66 2.52
C ALA A 213 11.96 -13.50 3.52
N LYS A 214 12.69 -12.83 4.44
CA LYS A 214 13.45 -13.54 5.48
C LYS A 214 12.58 -14.23 6.52
N ASN A 215 11.44 -13.61 6.90
CA ASN A 215 10.56 -14.14 7.96
C ASN A 215 9.65 -15.27 7.47
N ASP A 216 9.44 -15.40 6.17
CA ASP A 216 8.59 -16.41 5.57
C ASP A 216 9.16 -16.74 4.18
N PRO A 217 10.18 -17.62 4.15
CA PRO A 217 10.87 -17.98 2.92
C PRO A 217 10.00 -18.92 2.07
N VAL A 218 9.09 -18.34 1.29
CA VAL A 218 8.44 -19.04 0.18
C VAL A 218 9.32 -18.78 -1.04
N SER A 219 10.12 -19.78 -1.43
CA SER A 219 10.92 -19.73 -2.65
C SER A 219 10.03 -19.84 -3.88
N ILE A 220 10.26 -18.94 -4.84
CA ILE A 220 9.84 -19.14 -6.23
C ILE A 220 11.01 -19.92 -6.86
N ASP A 221 10.98 -21.25 -6.74
CA ASP A 221 11.85 -22.16 -7.48
C ASP A 221 11.21 -22.53 -8.81
#